data_09adbeb092d66a2895998d2c4bace2fe
#
_entry.id   09adbeb092d66a2895998d2c4bace2fe
#
_cell.length_a   1.000
_cell.length_b   1.000
_cell.length_c   1.000
_cell.angle_alpha   90.00
_cell.angle_beta   90.00
_cell.angle_gamma   90.00
#
_symmetry.space_group_name_H-M   'P 1'
#
loop_
_entity.id
_entity.type
_entity.pdbx_description
1 polymer ?
#
loop_
_entity_poly.entity_id
_entity_poly.type
_entity_poly.pdbx_seq_one_letter_code
_entity_poly.pdbx_strand_id
1 'polypeptide(L)'
;MRASSARQPIPTTDRAGLSGRDRLPSLTGLRFWAALIVVLYHLSRQVGEIPWISEATWYGRSGVTFFFVLSGFVLAWTYDGQRVPAKVFLWRRFARIWPLLVVTSAASVAVWIAIGKEVSTKAVLATLLMVHAWVPDTVIQKGANPAAWSLSDEAWFYLIFPLLMLLPMLKSGRGRFWVVVTMTVALVGVWFASALIGTGSTRVWLLDYFPPTRMLQFVIGVAAGLAIKRGWRSPVGLPAAIALVALWHVALVPWREAAPDGLWYSPYSASQLLSAPIFALLVCAAAQADLRGGRTGLGGAWAVRLGHWSFAWYLVHEIVIRAMLARYGRTESLTTTAGFWLLAIVISLAVAGMAYQWVEHPLERLLRRAGPQARKDPAPSGGTSPATSGSLGQGASAK
;
A
#
# COMPACT_ATOMS: atom_id res chain seq x y z
N MET A 1 -23.02 48.36 13.05
CA MET A 1 -21.73 47.71 12.63
C MET A 1 -21.44 46.56 13.57
N ARG A 2 -21.74 45.33 13.17
CA ARG A 2 -21.34 44.10 13.91
C ARG A 2 -20.28 43.41 13.09
N ALA A 3 -19.06 43.30 13.66
CA ALA A 3 -17.94 42.65 13.05
C ALA A 3 -18.19 41.12 13.04
N SER A 4 -18.21 40.57 11.84
CA SER A 4 -18.22 39.11 11.61
C SER A 4 -16.85 38.54 11.95
N SER A 5 -16.75 37.78 13.02
CA SER A 5 -15.57 37.02 13.35
C SER A 5 -15.49 35.80 12.42
N ALA A 6 -14.68 35.88 11.39
CA ALA A 6 -14.31 34.75 10.55
C ALA A 6 -13.62 33.70 11.42
N ARG A 7 -14.25 32.55 11.65
CA ARG A 7 -13.64 31.38 12.27
C ARG A 7 -12.51 30.91 11.36
N GLN A 8 -11.28 31.06 11.82
CA GLN A 8 -10.13 30.41 11.19
C GLN A 8 -10.34 28.89 11.22
N PRO A 9 -10.08 28.17 10.11
CA PRO A 9 -10.16 26.71 10.10
C PRO A 9 -9.10 26.14 11.05
N ILE A 10 -9.53 25.28 11.96
CA ILE A 10 -8.68 24.54 12.89
C ILE A 10 -7.68 23.75 12.05
N PRO A 11 -6.35 23.91 12.27
CA PRO A 11 -5.35 23.09 11.58
C PRO A 11 -5.57 21.63 11.93
N THR A 12 -5.97 20.83 10.97
CA THR A 12 -5.97 19.37 11.11
C THR A 12 -4.54 18.91 11.31
N THR A 13 -4.18 18.59 12.55
CA THR A 13 -2.91 17.94 12.90
C THR A 13 -2.90 16.57 12.26
N ASP A 14 -2.27 16.50 11.11
CA ASP A 14 -2.14 15.27 10.34
C ASP A 14 -1.08 14.33 10.93
N ARG A 15 -1.39 13.12 10.76
CA ARG A 15 -0.94 11.75 11.05
C ARG A 15 0.53 11.49 11.40
N ALA A 16 1.47 12.41 11.30
CA ALA A 16 2.89 12.18 11.61
C ALA A 16 3.70 13.47 11.70
N GLY A 17 3.37 14.50 12.38
CA GLY A 17 4.27 15.64 12.64
C GLY A 17 5.15 16.13 11.44
N LEU A 18 4.79 15.78 10.20
CA LEU A 18 5.50 16.14 9.00
C LEU A 18 5.22 17.62 8.70
N SER A 19 6.27 18.37 8.39
CA SER A 19 6.12 19.73 7.88
C SER A 19 5.35 19.71 6.55
N GLY A 20 4.71 20.80 6.18
CA GLY A 20 3.96 20.86 4.92
C GLY A 20 4.80 20.50 3.69
N ARG A 21 6.13 20.62 3.77
CA ARG A 21 7.09 20.25 2.72
C ARG A 21 7.37 18.74 2.61
N ASP A 22 7.01 17.95 3.63
CA ASP A 22 7.27 16.51 3.65
C ASP A 22 6.06 15.68 3.21
N ARG A 23 4.97 16.33 2.80
CA ARG A 23 3.76 15.64 2.32
C ARG A 23 3.93 15.18 0.88
N LEU A 24 3.50 13.95 0.60
CA LEU A 24 3.57 13.31 -0.71
C LEU A 24 2.14 12.97 -1.21
N PRO A 25 1.34 13.99 -1.58
CA PRO A 25 -0.06 13.78 -1.95
C PRO A 25 -0.24 12.95 -3.21
N SER A 26 0.69 13.02 -4.17
CA SER A 26 0.66 12.20 -5.38
C SER A 26 0.73 10.71 -5.10
N LEU A 27 1.44 10.29 -4.04
CA LEU A 27 1.46 8.89 -3.62
C LEU A 27 0.10 8.44 -3.10
N THR A 28 -0.64 9.32 -2.43
CA THR A 28 -2.00 9.02 -1.99
C THR A 28 -2.93 8.88 -3.18
N GLY A 29 -2.84 9.77 -4.18
CA GLY A 29 -3.64 9.67 -5.40
C GLY A 29 -3.31 8.43 -6.23
N LEU A 30 -2.04 8.05 -6.35
CA LEU A 30 -1.62 6.81 -7.04
C LEU A 30 -2.28 5.55 -6.44
N ARG A 31 -2.56 5.53 -5.13
CA ARG A 31 -3.25 4.41 -4.49
C ARG A 31 -4.64 4.18 -5.05
N PHE A 32 -5.37 5.25 -5.39
CA PHE A 32 -6.68 5.12 -6.04
C PHE A 32 -6.55 4.43 -7.39
N TRP A 33 -5.62 4.87 -8.24
CA TRP A 33 -5.42 4.29 -9.57
C TRP A 33 -4.99 2.83 -9.51
N ALA A 34 -4.10 2.48 -8.58
CA ALA A 34 -3.71 1.10 -8.35
C ALA A 34 -4.90 0.22 -7.91
N ALA A 35 -5.75 0.71 -6.99
CA ALA A 35 -6.95 0.00 -6.58
C ALA A 35 -7.96 -0.14 -7.74
N LEU A 36 -8.15 0.91 -8.55
CA LEU A 36 -9.02 0.86 -9.72
C LEU A 36 -8.58 -0.23 -10.72
N ILE A 37 -7.28 -0.29 -11.02
CA ILE A 37 -6.74 -1.33 -11.93
C ILE A 37 -6.99 -2.74 -11.37
N VAL A 38 -6.86 -2.94 -10.04
CA VAL A 38 -7.19 -4.22 -9.40
C VAL A 38 -8.69 -4.54 -9.52
N VAL A 39 -9.56 -3.56 -9.33
CA VAL A 39 -11.02 -3.75 -9.47
C VAL A 39 -11.39 -4.10 -10.92
N LEU A 40 -10.84 -3.38 -11.90
CA LEU A 40 -11.07 -3.65 -13.32
C LEU A 40 -10.57 -5.05 -13.72
N TYR A 41 -9.43 -5.49 -13.19
CA TYR A 41 -8.95 -6.86 -13.38
C TYR A 41 -9.97 -7.88 -12.86
N HIS A 42 -10.51 -7.70 -11.66
CA HIS A 42 -11.48 -8.64 -11.10
C HIS A 42 -12.81 -8.64 -11.86
N LEU A 43 -13.27 -7.48 -12.32
CA LEU A 43 -14.45 -7.36 -13.17
C LEU A 43 -14.26 -8.10 -14.49
N SER A 44 -13.12 -7.89 -15.17
CA SER A 44 -12.78 -8.56 -16.42
C SER A 44 -12.77 -10.09 -16.27
N ARG A 45 -12.16 -10.59 -15.20
CA ARG A 45 -11.98 -12.04 -14.97
C ARG A 45 -13.25 -12.75 -14.50
N GLN A 46 -14.15 -12.06 -13.81
CA GLN A 46 -15.27 -12.68 -13.13
C GLN A 46 -16.62 -12.39 -13.79
N VAL A 47 -16.80 -11.23 -14.37
CA VAL A 47 -18.10 -10.76 -14.89
C VAL A 47 -18.21 -10.98 -16.39
N GLY A 48 -17.29 -10.38 -17.14
CA GLY A 48 -17.25 -10.38 -18.60
C GLY A 48 -16.23 -9.37 -19.08
N GLU A 49 -15.82 -9.48 -20.33
CA GLU A 49 -14.77 -8.65 -20.91
C GLU A 49 -15.35 -7.41 -21.61
N ILE A 50 -14.66 -6.28 -21.46
CA ILE A 50 -14.85 -5.09 -22.28
C ILE A 50 -13.60 -4.95 -23.14
N PRO A 51 -13.70 -5.02 -24.49
CA PRO A 51 -12.54 -4.89 -25.37
C PRO A 51 -11.67 -3.70 -25.01
N TRP A 52 -10.38 -3.83 -25.23
CA TRP A 52 -9.33 -2.84 -24.89
C TRP A 52 -9.13 -2.61 -23.39
N ILE A 53 -10.20 -2.46 -22.59
CA ILE A 53 -10.08 -2.24 -21.14
C ILE A 53 -9.66 -3.54 -20.45
N SER A 54 -10.28 -4.66 -20.79
CA SER A 54 -9.93 -5.96 -20.24
C SER A 54 -8.50 -6.37 -20.59
N GLU A 55 -8.06 -6.10 -21.81
CA GLU A 55 -6.68 -6.35 -22.25
C GLU A 55 -5.69 -5.46 -21.49
N ALA A 56 -5.95 -4.16 -21.38
CA ALA A 56 -5.11 -3.21 -20.67
C ALA A 56 -5.02 -3.50 -19.15
N THR A 57 -6.05 -4.10 -18.57
CA THR A 57 -6.11 -4.42 -17.14
C THR A 57 -5.88 -5.89 -16.82
N TRP A 58 -5.53 -6.72 -17.81
CA TRP A 58 -5.32 -8.16 -17.63
C TRP A 58 -4.31 -8.51 -16.53
N TYR A 59 -3.26 -7.72 -16.42
CA TYR A 59 -2.25 -7.84 -15.39
C TYR A 59 -2.48 -6.92 -14.18
N GLY A 60 -3.69 -6.40 -14.01
CA GLY A 60 -4.05 -5.41 -12.99
C GLY A 60 -3.85 -5.89 -11.57
N ARG A 61 -3.77 -7.22 -11.34
CA ARG A 61 -3.38 -7.78 -10.06
C ARG A 61 -1.97 -7.32 -9.61
N SER A 62 -1.09 -6.92 -10.52
CA SER A 62 0.20 -6.29 -10.21
C SER A 62 0.06 -5.00 -9.39
N GLY A 63 -1.14 -4.38 -9.34
CA GLY A 63 -1.46 -3.29 -8.43
C GLY A 63 -1.21 -3.63 -6.96
N VAL A 64 -1.30 -4.92 -6.56
CA VAL A 64 -0.93 -5.35 -5.21
C VAL A 64 0.59 -5.22 -4.99
N THR A 65 1.40 -5.56 -5.99
CA THR A 65 2.85 -5.33 -5.96
C THR A 65 3.18 -3.84 -5.79
N PHE A 66 2.43 -2.96 -6.48
CA PHE A 66 2.55 -1.52 -6.26
C PHE A 66 2.26 -1.15 -4.79
N PHE A 67 1.22 -1.69 -4.16
CA PHE A 67 0.92 -1.43 -2.76
C PHE A 67 2.01 -1.92 -1.82
N PHE A 68 2.65 -3.06 -2.09
CA PHE A 68 3.76 -3.56 -1.28
C PHE A 68 5.00 -2.66 -1.39
N VAL A 69 5.38 -2.25 -2.59
CA VAL A 69 6.46 -1.28 -2.81
C VAL A 69 6.14 0.06 -2.13
N LEU A 70 4.92 0.57 -2.32
CA LEU A 70 4.49 1.82 -1.70
C LEU A 70 4.47 1.73 -0.16
N SER A 71 4.04 0.62 0.41
CA SER A 71 4.04 0.38 1.85
C SER A 71 5.47 0.48 2.41
N GLY A 72 6.44 -0.20 1.78
CA GLY A 72 7.85 -0.12 2.14
C GLY A 72 8.39 1.31 2.05
N PHE A 73 8.10 2.01 0.95
CA PHE A 73 8.50 3.40 0.74
C PHE A 73 7.96 4.32 1.83
N VAL A 74 6.65 4.30 2.07
CA VAL A 74 5.99 5.19 3.04
C VAL A 74 6.45 4.92 4.46
N LEU A 75 6.68 3.66 4.84
CA LEU A 75 7.20 3.34 6.16
C LEU A 75 8.62 3.84 6.34
N ALA A 76 9.49 3.62 5.37
CA ALA A 76 10.86 4.13 5.42
C ALA A 76 10.89 5.66 5.44
N TRP A 77 10.09 6.31 4.59
CA TRP A 77 9.93 7.76 4.58
C TRP A 77 9.49 8.32 5.94
N THR A 78 8.51 7.68 6.56
CA THR A 78 7.91 8.16 7.81
C THR A 78 8.80 7.90 9.01
N TYR A 79 9.42 6.71 9.10
CA TYR A 79 10.08 6.26 10.33
C TYR A 79 11.61 6.41 10.34
N ASP A 80 12.25 6.72 9.19
CA ASP A 80 13.70 6.99 9.18
C ASP A 80 14.02 8.24 10.00
N GLY A 81 14.93 8.09 10.95
CA GLY A 81 15.29 9.15 11.91
C GLY A 81 14.35 9.31 13.10
N GLN A 82 13.27 8.52 13.19
CA GLN A 82 12.37 8.56 14.34
C GLN A 82 12.71 7.46 15.38
N ARG A 83 12.76 7.82 16.66
CA ARG A 83 12.94 6.87 17.77
C ARG A 83 11.56 6.37 18.25
N VAL A 84 10.93 5.52 17.46
CA VAL A 84 9.63 4.92 17.83
C VAL A 84 9.87 3.48 18.28
N PRO A 85 9.51 3.10 19.54
CA PRO A 85 9.62 1.72 20.01
C PRO A 85 8.85 0.77 19.08
N ALA A 86 9.42 -0.42 18.81
CA ALA A 86 8.82 -1.42 17.94
C ALA A 86 7.37 -1.78 18.35
N LYS A 87 7.10 -1.88 19.67
CA LYS A 87 5.76 -2.13 20.20
C LYS A 87 4.75 -1.05 19.79
N VAL A 88 5.15 0.23 19.86
CA VAL A 88 4.29 1.36 19.44
C VAL A 88 4.06 1.33 17.93
N PHE A 89 5.10 1.05 17.16
CA PHE A 89 5.02 0.89 15.71
C PHE A 89 4.04 -0.22 15.32
N LEU A 90 4.23 -1.43 15.86
CA LEU A 90 3.40 -2.59 15.57
C LEU A 90 1.93 -2.35 15.95
N TRP A 91 1.69 -1.76 17.13
CA TRP A 91 0.33 -1.40 17.54
C TRP A 91 -0.34 -0.42 16.58
N ARG A 92 0.38 0.62 16.12
CA ARG A 92 -0.14 1.58 15.14
C ARG A 92 -0.47 0.91 13.80
N ARG A 93 0.29 -0.10 13.39
CA ARG A 93 0.01 -0.87 12.16
C ARG A 93 -1.17 -1.81 12.35
N PHE A 94 -1.23 -2.50 13.47
CA PHE A 94 -2.39 -3.31 13.85
C PHE A 94 -3.68 -2.47 13.86
N ALA A 95 -3.69 -1.36 14.55
CA ALA A 95 -4.82 -0.43 14.61
C ALA A 95 -5.24 0.09 13.23
N ARG A 96 -4.35 0.12 12.26
CA ARG A 96 -4.59 0.56 10.90
C ARG A 96 -5.31 -0.48 10.04
N ILE A 97 -4.98 -1.76 10.17
CA ILE A 97 -5.45 -2.79 9.25
C ILE A 97 -6.51 -3.72 9.86
N TRP A 98 -6.35 -4.11 11.12
CA TRP A 98 -7.15 -5.16 11.73
C TRP A 98 -8.64 -4.84 11.86
N PRO A 99 -9.08 -3.62 12.26
CA PRO A 99 -10.50 -3.33 12.43
C PRO A 99 -11.29 -3.48 11.13
N LEU A 100 -10.75 -2.95 10.03
CA LEU A 100 -11.41 -3.03 8.74
C LEU A 100 -11.38 -4.46 8.18
N LEU A 101 -10.28 -5.20 8.40
CA LEU A 101 -10.20 -6.62 8.07
C LEU A 101 -11.33 -7.41 8.72
N VAL A 102 -11.56 -7.23 10.03
CA VAL A 102 -12.61 -7.94 10.76
C VAL A 102 -13.99 -7.64 10.18
N VAL A 103 -14.32 -6.37 10.01
CA VAL A 103 -15.63 -5.94 9.51
C VAL A 103 -15.87 -6.41 8.08
N THR A 104 -14.89 -6.28 7.20
CA THR A 104 -15.05 -6.73 5.81
C THR A 104 -15.05 -8.24 5.68
N SER A 105 -14.31 -8.97 6.53
CA SER A 105 -14.38 -10.43 6.56
C SER A 105 -15.74 -10.92 7.06
N ALA A 106 -16.31 -10.31 8.10
CA ALA A 106 -17.66 -10.62 8.55
C ALA A 106 -18.71 -10.34 7.46
N ALA A 107 -18.62 -9.21 6.77
CA ALA A 107 -19.49 -8.90 5.65
C ALA A 107 -19.35 -9.92 4.50
N SER A 108 -18.11 -10.31 4.17
CA SER A 108 -17.84 -11.33 3.14
C SER A 108 -18.44 -12.69 3.53
N VAL A 109 -18.25 -13.13 4.77
CA VAL A 109 -18.82 -14.38 5.30
C VAL A 109 -20.35 -14.33 5.24
N ALA A 110 -20.98 -13.22 5.62
CA ALA A 110 -22.43 -13.05 5.51
C ALA A 110 -22.92 -13.18 4.07
N VAL A 111 -22.21 -12.60 3.10
CA VAL A 111 -22.52 -12.77 1.67
C VAL A 111 -22.35 -14.23 1.24
N TRP A 112 -21.25 -14.92 1.64
CA TRP A 112 -21.04 -16.33 1.32
C TRP A 112 -22.21 -17.21 1.81
N ILE A 113 -22.62 -17.04 3.06
CA ILE A 113 -23.76 -17.78 3.65
C ILE A 113 -25.06 -17.45 2.88
N ALA A 114 -25.31 -16.18 2.60
CA ALA A 114 -26.52 -15.74 1.89
C ALA A 114 -26.64 -16.33 0.46
N ILE A 115 -25.52 -16.63 -0.19
CA ILE A 115 -25.48 -17.25 -1.53
C ILE A 115 -25.28 -18.78 -1.47
N GLY A 116 -25.46 -19.39 -0.29
CA GLY A 116 -25.42 -20.85 -0.12
C GLY A 116 -24.02 -21.47 -0.20
N LYS A 117 -22.95 -20.69 0.02
CA LYS A 117 -21.58 -21.20 0.04
C LYS A 117 -21.14 -21.57 1.44
N GLU A 118 -20.47 -22.70 1.56
CA GLU A 118 -19.84 -23.10 2.80
C GLU A 118 -18.67 -22.20 3.16
N VAL A 119 -18.54 -21.89 4.44
CA VAL A 119 -17.47 -21.08 4.98
C VAL A 119 -16.61 -21.90 5.93
N SER A 120 -15.34 -22.04 5.62
CA SER A 120 -14.39 -22.76 6.47
C SER A 120 -14.04 -21.93 7.70
N THR A 121 -14.35 -22.46 8.89
CA THR A 121 -13.93 -21.85 10.17
C THR A 121 -12.41 -21.67 10.24
N LYS A 122 -11.63 -22.62 9.71
CA LYS A 122 -10.17 -22.51 9.62
C LYS A 122 -9.74 -21.30 8.79
N ALA A 123 -10.42 -21.06 7.66
CA ALA A 123 -10.14 -19.90 6.82
C ALA A 123 -10.47 -18.57 7.52
N VAL A 124 -11.58 -18.50 8.25
CA VAL A 124 -11.95 -17.31 9.03
C VAL A 124 -10.92 -17.06 10.12
N LEU A 125 -10.55 -18.05 10.91
CA LEU A 125 -9.56 -17.91 11.98
C LEU A 125 -8.19 -17.52 11.42
N ALA A 126 -7.72 -18.16 10.36
CA ALA A 126 -6.46 -17.82 9.71
C ALA A 126 -6.45 -16.39 9.16
N THR A 127 -7.60 -15.91 8.65
CA THR A 127 -7.74 -14.51 8.17
C THR A 127 -7.70 -13.52 9.33
N LEU A 128 -8.42 -13.76 10.41
CA LEU A 128 -8.43 -12.87 11.59
C LEU A 128 -7.06 -12.79 12.27
N LEU A 129 -6.30 -13.90 12.24
CA LEU A 129 -4.92 -13.97 12.74
C LEU A 129 -3.89 -13.45 11.71
N MET A 130 -4.33 -13.10 10.50
CA MET A 130 -3.46 -12.64 9.40
C MET A 130 -2.35 -13.64 9.02
N VAL A 131 -2.67 -14.96 9.05
CA VAL A 131 -1.72 -16.02 8.68
C VAL A 131 -2.18 -16.85 7.47
N HIS A 132 -3.30 -16.51 6.86
CA HIS A 132 -3.91 -17.27 5.77
C HIS A 132 -3.09 -17.33 4.48
N ALA A 133 -2.18 -16.37 4.22
CA ALA A 133 -1.27 -16.43 3.08
C ALA A 133 -0.06 -17.38 3.29
N TRP A 134 0.17 -17.89 4.50
CA TRP A 134 1.26 -18.80 4.80
C TRP A 134 0.98 -20.26 4.40
N VAL A 135 -0.26 -20.58 4.08
CA VAL A 135 -0.69 -21.94 3.76
C VAL A 135 -0.96 -22.07 2.27
N PRO A 136 -0.42 -23.11 1.57
CA PRO A 136 -0.64 -23.32 0.15
C PRO A 136 -2.03 -23.94 -0.13
N ASP A 137 -3.07 -23.41 0.50
CA ASP A 137 -4.46 -23.84 0.36
C ASP A 137 -5.34 -22.65 -0.04
N THR A 138 -5.93 -22.70 -1.21
CA THR A 138 -6.76 -21.63 -1.77
C THR A 138 -8.04 -21.38 -0.98
N VAL A 139 -8.59 -22.42 -0.30
CA VAL A 139 -9.76 -22.27 0.58
C VAL A 139 -9.40 -21.41 1.79
N ILE A 140 -8.24 -21.67 2.40
CA ILE A 140 -7.74 -20.89 3.54
C ILE A 140 -7.40 -19.48 3.11
N GLN A 141 -6.70 -19.32 1.97
CA GLN A 141 -6.25 -18.02 1.47
C GLN A 141 -7.39 -17.05 1.14
N LYS A 142 -8.51 -17.56 0.63
CA LYS A 142 -9.63 -16.77 0.08
C LYS A 142 -10.94 -16.93 0.82
N GLY A 143 -11.00 -17.80 1.82
CA GLY A 143 -12.26 -18.29 2.37
C GLY A 143 -13.07 -17.27 3.16
N ALA A 144 -12.45 -16.33 3.89
CA ALA A 144 -13.17 -15.30 4.62
C ALA A 144 -13.41 -14.06 3.75
N ASN A 145 -12.33 -13.43 3.28
CA ASN A 145 -12.39 -12.31 2.34
C ASN A 145 -11.32 -12.51 1.25
N PRO A 146 -11.71 -12.76 -0.01
CA PRO A 146 -10.76 -13.09 -1.06
C PRO A 146 -9.70 -12.04 -1.35
N ALA A 147 -9.97 -10.78 -1.05
CA ALA A 147 -9.00 -9.70 -1.23
C ALA A 147 -7.99 -9.58 -0.06
N ALA A 148 -8.32 -10.15 1.12
CA ALA A 148 -7.55 -9.92 2.34
C ALA A 148 -6.21 -10.64 2.42
N TRP A 149 -5.88 -11.56 1.49
CA TRP A 149 -4.63 -12.34 1.54
C TRP A 149 -3.38 -11.47 1.70
N SER A 150 -3.35 -10.31 1.04
CA SER A 150 -2.23 -9.36 1.11
C SER A 150 -2.01 -8.73 2.48
N LEU A 151 -3.03 -8.74 3.36
CA LEU A 151 -2.88 -8.23 4.74
C LEU A 151 -2.08 -9.20 5.62
N SER A 152 -2.08 -10.50 5.30
CA SER A 152 -1.16 -11.47 5.89
C SER A 152 0.29 -11.13 5.54
N ASP A 153 0.55 -10.74 4.29
CA ASP A 153 1.86 -10.29 3.85
C ASP A 153 2.26 -8.97 4.53
N GLU A 154 1.34 -8.01 4.59
CA GLU A 154 1.59 -6.73 5.27
C GLU A 154 1.89 -6.93 6.78
N ALA A 155 1.18 -7.83 7.46
CA ALA A 155 1.46 -8.15 8.85
C ALA A 155 2.89 -8.66 9.04
N TRP A 156 3.35 -9.54 8.14
CA TRP A 156 4.74 -10.00 8.10
C TRP A 156 5.73 -8.85 7.84
N PHE A 157 5.46 -8.00 6.85
CA PHE A 157 6.31 -6.84 6.55
C PHE A 157 6.46 -5.92 7.75
N TYR A 158 5.37 -5.66 8.46
CA TYR A 158 5.40 -4.80 9.64
C TYR A 158 6.18 -5.42 10.79
N LEU A 159 6.10 -6.75 10.97
CA LEU A 159 6.87 -7.46 11.98
C LEU A 159 8.38 -7.33 11.72
N ILE A 160 8.79 -7.45 10.45
CA ILE A 160 10.21 -7.44 10.05
C ILE A 160 10.76 -6.02 9.83
N PHE A 161 9.92 -5.03 9.54
CA PHE A 161 10.35 -3.66 9.23
C PHE A 161 11.30 -3.03 10.26
N PRO A 162 11.06 -3.11 11.59
CA PRO A 162 11.99 -2.56 12.57
C PRO A 162 13.40 -3.18 12.49
N LEU A 163 13.49 -4.48 12.18
CA LEU A 163 14.76 -5.19 11.99
C LEU A 163 15.46 -4.77 10.69
N LEU A 164 14.69 -4.59 9.61
CA LEU A 164 15.23 -4.07 8.34
C LEU A 164 15.92 -2.73 8.52
N MET A 165 15.30 -1.82 9.29
CA MET A 165 15.85 -0.49 9.53
C MET A 165 17.18 -0.49 10.29
N LEU A 166 17.56 -1.61 10.92
CA LEU A 166 18.87 -1.78 11.57
C LEU A 166 19.99 -2.16 10.59
N LEU A 167 19.66 -2.64 9.38
CA LEU A 167 20.64 -3.13 8.41
C LEU A 167 21.60 -2.03 7.96
N PRO A 168 22.94 -2.21 8.11
CA PRO A 168 23.93 -1.22 7.69
C PRO A 168 23.87 -0.88 6.20
N MET A 169 23.52 -1.86 5.35
CA MET A 169 23.39 -1.68 3.91
C MET A 169 22.36 -0.58 3.54
N LEU A 170 21.28 -0.44 4.28
CA LEU A 170 20.28 0.59 4.04
C LEU A 170 20.74 2.01 4.43
N LYS A 171 21.84 2.14 5.19
CA LYS A 171 22.36 3.43 5.62
C LYS A 171 23.15 4.16 4.53
N SER A 172 23.77 3.46 3.58
CA SER A 172 24.57 4.04 2.49
C SER A 172 23.84 4.04 1.14
N GLY A 173 24.18 4.97 0.25
CA GLY A 173 23.61 5.03 -1.11
C GLY A 173 23.95 3.79 -1.93
N ARG A 174 25.22 3.37 -1.87
CA ARG A 174 25.71 2.16 -2.56
C ARG A 174 25.02 0.88 -2.02
N GLY A 175 24.86 0.80 -0.70
CA GLY A 175 24.17 -0.34 -0.08
C GLY A 175 22.71 -0.43 -0.50
N ARG A 176 21.96 0.67 -0.53
CA ARG A 176 20.56 0.70 -1.01
C ARG A 176 20.44 0.26 -2.46
N PHE A 177 21.37 0.70 -3.32
CA PHE A 177 21.41 0.24 -4.71
C PHE A 177 21.58 -1.30 -4.78
N TRP A 178 22.55 -1.86 -4.05
CA TRP A 178 22.75 -3.30 -4.03
C TRP A 178 21.58 -4.06 -3.40
N VAL A 179 20.88 -3.50 -2.41
CA VAL A 179 19.64 -4.09 -1.88
C VAL A 179 18.59 -4.19 -2.97
N VAL A 180 18.36 -3.13 -3.75
CA VAL A 180 17.37 -3.18 -4.86
C VAL A 180 17.79 -4.22 -5.90
N VAL A 181 19.05 -4.25 -6.30
CA VAL A 181 19.58 -5.24 -7.26
C VAL A 181 19.40 -6.66 -6.73
N THR A 182 19.83 -6.93 -5.49
CA THR A 182 19.75 -8.27 -4.89
C THR A 182 18.29 -8.74 -4.75
N MET A 183 17.38 -7.85 -4.31
CA MET A 183 15.95 -8.21 -4.21
C MET A 183 15.32 -8.46 -5.58
N THR A 184 15.72 -7.69 -6.60
CA THR A 184 15.26 -7.93 -7.97
C THR A 184 15.78 -9.24 -8.52
N VAL A 185 17.06 -9.54 -8.33
CA VAL A 185 17.66 -10.83 -8.72
C VAL A 185 17.00 -11.99 -7.97
N ALA A 186 16.70 -11.81 -6.68
CA ALA A 186 15.99 -12.81 -5.89
C ALA A 186 14.58 -13.07 -6.42
N LEU A 187 13.83 -12.02 -6.83
CA LEU A 187 12.51 -12.17 -7.46
C LEU A 187 12.61 -12.95 -8.79
N VAL A 188 13.59 -12.64 -9.61
CA VAL A 188 13.88 -13.38 -10.85
C VAL A 188 14.23 -14.82 -10.52
N GLY A 189 15.10 -15.04 -9.53
CA GLY A 189 15.51 -16.37 -9.06
C GLY A 189 14.34 -17.22 -8.57
N VAL A 190 13.44 -16.65 -7.75
CA VAL A 190 12.21 -17.35 -7.30
C VAL A 190 11.32 -17.68 -8.48
N TRP A 191 11.18 -16.76 -9.44
CA TRP A 191 10.39 -17.01 -10.65
C TRP A 191 10.93 -18.19 -11.46
N PHE A 192 12.24 -18.23 -11.74
CA PHE A 192 12.87 -19.36 -12.42
C PHE A 192 12.83 -20.65 -11.58
N ALA A 193 13.14 -20.58 -10.28
CA ALA A 193 13.09 -21.74 -9.39
C ALA A 193 11.69 -22.35 -9.28
N SER A 194 10.64 -21.57 -9.51
CA SER A 194 9.27 -22.06 -9.53
C SER A 194 9.01 -23.11 -10.63
N ALA A 195 9.85 -23.13 -11.67
CA ALA A 195 9.82 -24.17 -12.72
C ALA A 195 10.08 -25.58 -12.16
N LEU A 196 10.89 -25.67 -11.08
CA LEU A 196 11.25 -26.93 -10.43
C LEU A 196 10.14 -27.51 -9.56
N ILE A 197 9.11 -26.67 -9.22
CA ILE A 197 8.01 -27.06 -8.33
C ILE A 197 6.84 -27.71 -9.13
N GLY A 198 6.97 -27.79 -10.44
CA GLY A 198 5.90 -28.30 -11.30
C GLY A 198 4.72 -27.32 -11.47
N THR A 199 3.58 -27.84 -11.91
CA THR A 199 2.34 -27.10 -12.08
C THR A 199 1.44 -27.30 -10.86
N GLY A 200 0.69 -26.28 -10.43
CA GLY A 200 -0.34 -26.44 -9.41
C GLY A 200 -0.39 -25.32 -8.36
N SER A 201 -1.19 -25.57 -7.32
CA SER A 201 -1.49 -24.60 -6.26
C SER A 201 -0.24 -24.14 -5.48
N THR A 202 0.71 -25.03 -5.25
CA THR A 202 1.96 -24.71 -4.52
C THR A 202 2.82 -23.67 -5.24
N ARG A 203 2.93 -23.79 -6.59
CA ARG A 203 3.67 -22.80 -7.39
C ARG A 203 2.96 -21.45 -7.36
N VAL A 204 1.65 -21.43 -7.57
CA VAL A 204 0.85 -20.20 -7.50
C VAL A 204 0.97 -19.57 -6.11
N TRP A 205 0.93 -20.39 -5.06
CA TRP A 205 1.13 -19.90 -3.70
C TRP A 205 2.50 -19.26 -3.51
N LEU A 206 3.58 -19.94 -3.90
CA LEU A 206 4.95 -19.43 -3.77
C LEU A 206 5.14 -18.09 -4.49
N LEU A 207 4.60 -17.96 -5.69
CA LEU A 207 4.79 -16.76 -6.53
C LEU A 207 3.85 -15.64 -6.13
N ASP A 208 2.61 -15.95 -5.75
CA ASP A 208 1.54 -14.96 -5.67
C ASP A 208 1.12 -14.61 -4.24
N TYR A 209 1.33 -15.51 -3.26
CA TYR A 209 0.78 -15.36 -1.91
C TYR A 209 1.83 -15.45 -0.81
N PHE A 210 2.95 -16.11 -1.03
CA PHE A 210 3.91 -16.43 0.02
C PHE A 210 4.60 -15.18 0.59
N PRO A 211 4.41 -14.85 1.89
CA PRO A 211 4.87 -13.59 2.46
C PRO A 211 6.37 -13.31 2.30
N PRO A 212 7.30 -14.29 2.41
CA PRO A 212 8.72 -14.05 2.13
C PRO A 212 9.00 -13.64 0.68
N THR A 213 8.31 -14.21 -0.31
CA THR A 213 8.46 -13.79 -1.72
C THR A 213 7.99 -12.35 -1.91
N ARG A 214 6.82 -12.01 -1.34
CA ARG A 214 6.25 -10.65 -1.43
C ARG A 214 7.06 -9.62 -0.65
N MET A 215 7.76 -10.05 0.41
CA MET A 215 8.64 -9.18 1.18
C MET A 215 9.77 -8.58 0.36
N LEU A 216 10.28 -9.27 -0.67
CA LEU A 216 11.32 -8.74 -1.56
C LEU A 216 10.86 -7.42 -2.22
N GLN A 217 9.58 -7.34 -2.61
CA GLN A 217 8.96 -6.14 -3.19
C GLN A 217 8.86 -5.00 -2.17
N PHE A 218 8.48 -5.32 -0.94
CA PHE A 218 8.43 -4.37 0.17
C PHE A 218 9.82 -3.79 0.48
N VAL A 219 10.87 -4.63 0.50
CA VAL A 219 12.27 -4.21 0.75
C VAL A 219 12.78 -3.28 -0.35
N ILE A 220 12.43 -3.53 -1.61
CA ILE A 220 12.70 -2.58 -2.72
C ILE A 220 12.07 -1.22 -2.40
N GLY A 221 10.83 -1.19 -1.93
CA GLY A 221 10.14 0.02 -1.51
C GLY A 221 10.84 0.73 -0.34
N VAL A 222 11.30 -0.01 0.67
CA VAL A 222 12.07 0.53 1.80
C VAL A 222 13.35 1.22 1.32
N ALA A 223 14.12 0.56 0.47
CA ALA A 223 15.35 1.13 -0.09
C ALA A 223 15.09 2.38 -0.93
N ALA A 224 14.01 2.39 -1.72
CA ALA A 224 13.56 3.53 -2.52
C ALA A 224 13.14 4.73 -1.65
N GLY A 225 12.37 4.51 -0.58
CA GLY A 225 11.95 5.55 0.35
C GLY A 225 13.12 6.22 1.06
N LEU A 226 14.07 5.40 1.55
CA LEU A 226 15.31 5.90 2.14
C LEU A 226 16.19 6.65 1.12
N ALA A 227 16.20 6.21 -0.14
CA ALA A 227 16.98 6.88 -1.18
C ALA A 227 16.46 8.30 -1.42
N ILE A 228 15.15 8.47 -1.64
CA ILE A 228 14.53 9.79 -1.85
C ILE A 228 14.69 10.67 -0.61
N LYS A 229 14.44 10.14 0.59
CA LYS A 229 14.56 10.90 1.84
C LYS A 229 15.98 11.43 2.07
N ARG A 230 16.98 10.68 1.60
CA ARG A 230 18.42 11.06 1.70
C ARG A 230 18.96 11.77 0.46
N GLY A 231 18.06 12.37 -0.34
CA GLY A 231 18.44 13.28 -1.44
C GLY A 231 18.78 12.61 -2.77
N TRP A 232 18.60 11.27 -2.90
CA TRP A 232 18.72 10.64 -4.21
C TRP A 232 17.64 11.17 -5.16
N ARG A 233 18.01 11.38 -6.41
CA ARG A 233 17.09 11.88 -7.43
C ARG A 233 16.75 10.78 -8.42
N SER A 234 15.45 10.58 -8.67
CA SER A 234 15.01 9.68 -9.72
C SER A 234 15.56 10.09 -11.07
N PRO A 235 16.15 9.16 -11.85
CA PRO A 235 16.67 9.46 -13.18
C PRO A 235 15.56 9.79 -14.19
N VAL A 236 14.31 9.43 -13.87
CA VAL A 236 13.14 9.67 -14.73
C VAL A 236 12.11 10.55 -14.03
N GLY A 237 11.45 11.42 -14.80
CA GLY A 237 10.31 12.19 -14.32
C GLY A 237 9.03 11.37 -14.26
N LEU A 238 7.99 11.90 -13.61
CA LEU A 238 6.72 11.20 -13.42
C LEU A 238 6.06 10.73 -14.74
N PRO A 239 5.99 11.56 -15.83
CA PRO A 239 5.40 11.09 -17.09
C PRO A 239 6.16 9.90 -17.69
N ALA A 240 7.49 9.95 -17.66
CA ALA A 240 8.32 8.84 -18.16
C ALA A 240 8.19 7.59 -17.31
N ALA A 241 8.06 7.72 -15.99
CA ALA A 241 7.82 6.58 -15.11
C ALA A 241 6.44 5.95 -15.35
N ILE A 242 5.40 6.75 -15.60
CA ILE A 242 4.07 6.25 -16.01
C ILE A 242 4.16 5.53 -17.35
N ALA A 243 4.84 6.12 -18.34
CA ALA A 243 5.05 5.50 -19.63
C ALA A 243 5.80 4.16 -19.53
N LEU A 244 6.80 4.07 -18.65
CA LEU A 244 7.55 2.83 -18.40
C LEU A 244 6.64 1.73 -17.84
N VAL A 245 5.76 2.07 -16.89
CA VAL A 245 4.75 1.12 -16.36
C VAL A 245 3.81 0.65 -17.48
N ALA A 246 3.32 1.58 -18.29
CA ALA A 246 2.44 1.25 -19.43
C ALA A 246 3.15 0.35 -20.46
N LEU A 247 4.37 0.71 -20.85
CA LEU A 247 5.18 -0.08 -21.78
C LEU A 247 5.47 -1.49 -21.25
N TRP A 248 5.77 -1.62 -19.97
CA TRP A 248 5.95 -2.93 -19.33
C TRP A 248 4.70 -3.79 -19.48
N HIS A 249 3.52 -3.26 -19.16
CA HIS A 249 2.28 -4.02 -19.27
C HIS A 249 1.89 -4.33 -20.72
N VAL A 250 2.15 -3.41 -21.65
CA VAL A 250 1.95 -3.64 -23.10
C VAL A 250 2.88 -4.75 -23.60
N ALA A 251 4.14 -4.77 -23.15
CA ALA A 251 5.11 -5.81 -23.54
C ALA A 251 4.73 -7.22 -23.05
N LEU A 252 3.89 -7.32 -22.01
CA LEU A 252 3.37 -8.61 -21.56
C LEU A 252 2.30 -9.21 -22.48
N VAL A 253 1.65 -8.39 -23.32
CA VAL A 253 0.56 -8.85 -24.20
C VAL A 253 1.04 -9.87 -25.25
N PRO A 254 2.04 -9.56 -26.11
CA PRO A 254 2.56 -10.55 -27.08
C PRO A 254 3.22 -11.75 -26.38
N TRP A 255 3.78 -11.54 -25.18
CA TRP A 255 4.31 -12.65 -24.40
C TRP A 255 3.20 -13.62 -23.95
N ARG A 256 2.01 -13.13 -23.63
CA ARG A 256 0.85 -13.96 -23.27
C ARG A 256 0.45 -14.90 -24.41
N GLU A 257 0.53 -14.45 -25.64
CA GLU A 257 0.21 -15.27 -26.82
C GLU A 257 1.22 -16.41 -26.99
N ALA A 258 2.50 -16.14 -26.70
CA ALA A 258 3.58 -17.14 -26.80
C ALA A 258 3.65 -18.09 -25.59
N ALA A 259 3.17 -17.65 -24.42
CA ALA A 259 3.26 -18.38 -23.15
C ALA A 259 1.94 -18.28 -22.38
N PRO A 260 0.96 -19.14 -22.64
CA PRO A 260 -0.33 -19.15 -21.95
C PRO A 260 -0.20 -19.22 -20.41
N ASP A 261 -1.22 -18.71 -19.74
CA ASP A 261 -1.33 -18.77 -18.28
C ASP A 261 -1.20 -20.21 -17.78
N GLY A 262 -0.54 -20.38 -16.64
CA GLY A 262 -0.30 -21.68 -16.03
C GLY A 262 1.12 -22.21 -16.22
N LEU A 263 1.87 -21.74 -17.20
CA LEU A 263 3.29 -22.06 -17.33
C LEU A 263 4.13 -21.23 -16.37
N TRP A 264 5.29 -21.76 -15.92
CA TRP A 264 6.16 -21.04 -14.99
C TRP A 264 6.70 -19.72 -15.57
N TYR A 265 6.88 -19.66 -16.86
CA TYR A 265 7.32 -18.47 -17.60
C TYR A 265 6.16 -17.59 -18.09
N SER A 266 4.97 -17.82 -17.59
CA SER A 266 3.79 -17.01 -17.92
C SER A 266 4.00 -15.55 -17.56
N PRO A 267 3.60 -14.61 -18.44
CA PRO A 267 3.67 -13.18 -18.14
C PRO A 267 2.79 -12.78 -16.96
N TYR A 268 1.80 -13.58 -16.60
CA TYR A 268 0.97 -13.37 -15.43
C TYR A 268 1.81 -13.37 -14.14
N SER A 269 2.63 -14.42 -13.92
CA SER A 269 3.53 -14.49 -12.76
C SER A 269 4.64 -13.44 -12.84
N ALA A 270 5.17 -13.19 -14.04
CA ALA A 270 6.16 -12.14 -14.26
C ALA A 270 5.63 -10.75 -13.88
N SER A 271 4.37 -10.42 -14.24
CA SER A 271 3.74 -9.15 -13.87
C SER A 271 3.63 -8.97 -12.36
N GLN A 272 3.42 -10.05 -11.61
CA GLN A 272 3.32 -10.02 -10.15
C GLN A 272 4.69 -9.79 -9.47
N LEU A 273 5.75 -10.35 -10.02
CA LEU A 273 7.07 -10.32 -9.38
C LEU A 273 7.96 -9.19 -9.92
N LEU A 274 8.06 -9.09 -11.25
CA LEU A 274 9.07 -8.26 -11.89
C LEU A 274 8.66 -6.79 -12.06
N SER A 275 7.41 -6.44 -11.76
CA SER A 275 6.94 -5.04 -11.78
C SER A 275 7.49 -4.20 -10.60
N ALA A 276 8.01 -4.83 -9.54
CA ALA A 276 8.42 -4.13 -8.33
C ALA A 276 9.45 -3.01 -8.54
N PRO A 277 10.58 -3.21 -9.28
CA PRO A 277 11.53 -2.14 -9.52
C PRO A 277 10.95 -1.00 -10.37
N ILE A 278 10.04 -1.31 -11.31
CA ILE A 278 9.38 -0.32 -12.15
C ILE A 278 8.42 0.53 -11.30
N PHE A 279 7.65 -0.10 -10.42
CA PHE A 279 6.79 0.60 -9.46
C PHE A 279 7.60 1.42 -8.45
N ALA A 280 8.79 0.96 -8.04
CA ALA A 280 9.67 1.75 -7.20
C ALA A 280 10.12 3.05 -7.90
N LEU A 281 10.45 3.00 -9.19
CA LEU A 281 10.76 4.20 -10.00
C LEU A 281 9.55 5.13 -10.08
N LEU A 282 8.34 4.59 -10.30
CA LEU A 282 7.11 5.40 -10.34
C LEU A 282 6.87 6.12 -9.00
N VAL A 283 6.98 5.39 -7.88
CA VAL A 283 6.82 5.95 -6.53
C VAL A 283 7.88 7.02 -6.25
N CYS A 284 9.14 6.78 -6.62
CA CYS A 284 10.22 7.75 -6.49
C CYS A 284 9.98 9.02 -7.33
N ALA A 285 9.56 8.86 -8.58
CA ALA A 285 9.28 9.97 -9.48
C ALA A 285 8.10 10.83 -8.99
N ALA A 286 7.03 10.19 -8.49
CA ALA A 286 5.88 10.88 -7.93
C ALA A 286 6.24 11.63 -6.63
N ALA A 287 6.97 10.99 -5.72
CA ALA A 287 7.44 11.63 -4.49
C ALA A 287 8.33 12.84 -4.79
N GLN A 288 9.24 12.70 -5.77
CA GLN A 288 10.14 13.79 -6.16
C GLN A 288 9.40 14.96 -6.84
N ALA A 289 8.34 14.67 -7.61
CA ALA A 289 7.48 15.71 -8.17
C ALA A 289 6.78 16.52 -7.07
N ASP A 290 6.26 15.86 -6.04
CA ASP A 290 5.66 16.52 -4.88
C ASP A 290 6.69 17.39 -4.12
N LEU A 291 7.88 16.86 -3.85
CA LEU A 291 8.95 17.57 -3.14
C LEU A 291 9.46 18.81 -3.88
N ARG A 292 9.34 18.83 -5.20
CA ARG A 292 9.66 20.00 -6.05
C ARG A 292 8.50 21.00 -6.14
N GLY A 293 7.36 20.74 -5.50
CA GLY A 293 6.16 21.57 -5.59
C GLY A 293 5.40 21.44 -6.91
N GLY A 294 5.65 20.36 -7.69
CA GLY A 294 5.01 20.11 -8.97
C GLY A 294 3.53 19.77 -8.83
N ARG A 295 2.68 20.35 -9.69
CA ARG A 295 1.26 19.96 -9.81
C ARG A 295 1.14 18.74 -10.71
N THR A 296 1.00 17.56 -10.11
CA THR A 296 0.97 16.28 -10.85
C THR A 296 -0.43 15.85 -11.29
N GLY A 297 -1.49 16.55 -10.88
CA GLY A 297 -2.86 16.10 -11.01
C GLY A 297 -3.20 14.94 -10.04
N LEU A 298 -2.26 14.06 -9.75
CA LEU A 298 -2.41 12.96 -8.79
C LEU A 298 -2.54 13.46 -7.34
N GLY A 299 -1.95 14.63 -7.03
CA GLY A 299 -2.05 15.29 -5.72
C GLY A 299 -3.31 16.16 -5.56
N GLY A 300 -4.21 16.19 -6.53
CA GLY A 300 -5.47 16.94 -6.46
C GLY A 300 -6.40 16.44 -5.34
N ALA A 301 -7.24 17.33 -4.82
CA ALA A 301 -8.08 17.04 -3.65
C ALA A 301 -8.98 15.80 -3.82
N TRP A 302 -9.58 15.60 -5.00
CA TRP A 302 -10.41 14.43 -5.28
C TRP A 302 -9.57 13.13 -5.35
N ALA A 303 -8.41 13.17 -6.01
CA ALA A 303 -7.53 12.00 -6.11
C ALA A 303 -7.01 11.57 -4.74
N VAL A 304 -6.63 12.52 -3.90
CA VAL A 304 -6.23 12.28 -2.52
C VAL A 304 -7.38 11.72 -1.69
N ARG A 305 -8.62 12.27 -1.82
CA ARG A 305 -9.80 11.74 -1.13
C ARG A 305 -10.06 10.28 -1.50
N LEU A 306 -10.09 9.96 -2.79
CA LEU A 306 -10.28 8.59 -3.29
C LEU A 306 -9.11 7.67 -2.89
N GLY A 307 -7.89 8.21 -2.88
CA GLY A 307 -6.70 7.51 -2.39
C GLY A 307 -6.78 7.13 -0.91
N HIS A 308 -7.44 7.92 -0.08
CA HIS A 308 -7.73 7.55 1.31
C HIS A 308 -8.72 6.38 1.40
N TRP A 309 -9.69 6.29 0.49
CA TRP A 309 -10.66 5.19 0.45
C TRP A 309 -10.10 3.91 -0.17
N SER A 310 -8.95 3.98 -0.84
CA SER A 310 -8.38 2.88 -1.64
C SER A 310 -8.18 1.58 -0.86
N PHE A 311 -7.85 1.66 0.43
CA PHE A 311 -7.68 0.47 1.27
C PHE A 311 -9.04 -0.19 1.58
N ALA A 312 -10.04 0.59 1.96
CA ALA A 312 -11.39 0.09 2.14
C ALA A 312 -11.94 -0.47 0.82
N TRP A 313 -11.72 0.24 -0.30
CA TRP A 313 -12.16 -0.22 -1.61
C TRP A 313 -11.54 -1.56 -2.01
N TYR A 314 -10.25 -1.72 -1.77
CA TYR A 314 -9.55 -2.98 -2.00
C TYR A 314 -10.18 -4.15 -1.21
N LEU A 315 -10.66 -3.93 0.00
CA LEU A 315 -11.26 -5.00 0.82
C LEU A 315 -12.73 -5.29 0.49
N VAL A 316 -13.48 -4.32 -0.03
CA VAL A 316 -14.93 -4.49 -0.28
C VAL A 316 -15.29 -4.82 -1.73
N HIS A 317 -14.43 -4.49 -2.71
CA HIS A 317 -14.80 -4.64 -4.13
C HIS A 317 -15.18 -6.08 -4.50
N GLU A 318 -14.40 -7.07 -4.06
CA GLU A 318 -14.67 -8.48 -4.32
C GLU A 318 -15.99 -8.94 -3.69
N ILE A 319 -16.33 -8.42 -2.51
CA ILE A 319 -17.60 -8.73 -1.83
C ILE A 319 -18.78 -8.25 -2.66
N VAL A 320 -18.69 -7.00 -3.15
CA VAL A 320 -19.74 -6.41 -4.01
C VAL A 320 -19.84 -7.15 -5.35
N ILE A 321 -18.73 -7.40 -6.03
CA ILE A 321 -18.73 -8.13 -7.31
C ILE A 321 -19.40 -9.49 -7.14
N ARG A 322 -19.05 -10.24 -6.10
CA ARG A 322 -19.61 -11.59 -5.86
C ARG A 322 -21.08 -11.56 -5.47
N ALA A 323 -21.51 -10.60 -4.67
CA ALA A 323 -22.92 -10.42 -4.34
C ALA A 323 -23.75 -10.08 -5.61
N MET A 324 -23.22 -9.21 -6.47
CA MET A 324 -23.88 -8.88 -7.73
C MET A 324 -23.89 -10.08 -8.71
N LEU A 325 -22.79 -10.83 -8.81
CA LEU A 325 -22.73 -12.04 -9.64
C LEU A 325 -23.72 -13.12 -9.18
N ALA A 326 -23.90 -13.29 -7.88
CA ALA A 326 -24.88 -14.23 -7.36
C ALA A 326 -26.32 -13.81 -7.70
N ARG A 327 -26.60 -12.51 -7.83
CA ARG A 327 -27.93 -11.98 -8.12
C ARG A 327 -28.23 -11.91 -9.61
N TYR A 328 -27.23 -11.54 -10.44
CA TYR A 328 -27.42 -11.20 -11.87
C TYR A 328 -26.74 -12.18 -12.81
N GLY A 329 -25.84 -13.03 -12.32
CA GLY A 329 -25.02 -13.92 -13.17
C GLY A 329 -23.89 -13.19 -13.91
N ARG A 330 -23.20 -13.92 -14.76
CA ARG A 330 -22.21 -13.38 -15.70
C ARG A 330 -22.94 -12.71 -16.88
N THR A 331 -22.28 -11.73 -17.47
CA THR A 331 -22.84 -10.95 -18.58
C THR A 331 -22.28 -11.46 -19.91
N GLU A 332 -23.13 -11.49 -20.95
CA GLU A 332 -22.77 -12.00 -22.29
C GLU A 332 -22.68 -10.89 -23.34
N SER A 333 -23.36 -9.75 -23.11
CA SER A 333 -23.32 -8.62 -24.04
C SER A 333 -22.45 -7.48 -23.51
N LEU A 334 -21.84 -6.73 -24.43
CA LEU A 334 -21.01 -5.56 -24.08
C LEU A 334 -21.77 -4.53 -23.24
N THR A 335 -23.03 -4.27 -23.60
CA THR A 335 -23.87 -3.28 -22.90
C THR A 335 -24.16 -3.72 -21.45
N THR A 336 -24.55 -4.99 -21.25
CA THR A 336 -24.81 -5.52 -19.91
C THR A 336 -23.53 -5.59 -19.09
N THR A 337 -22.41 -5.93 -19.72
CA THR A 337 -21.08 -5.95 -19.05
C THR A 337 -20.68 -4.55 -18.60
N ALA A 338 -20.79 -3.56 -19.48
CA ALA A 338 -20.45 -2.17 -19.14
C ALA A 338 -21.36 -1.61 -18.04
N GLY A 339 -22.67 -1.90 -18.11
CA GLY A 339 -23.62 -1.53 -17.05
C GLY A 339 -23.29 -2.18 -15.70
N PHE A 340 -22.97 -3.48 -15.71
CA PHE A 340 -22.55 -4.20 -14.50
C PHE A 340 -21.26 -3.62 -13.91
N TRP A 341 -20.24 -3.35 -14.75
CA TRP A 341 -18.97 -2.78 -14.30
C TRP A 341 -19.18 -1.41 -13.66
N LEU A 342 -19.92 -0.52 -14.33
CA LEU A 342 -20.21 0.81 -13.80
C LEU A 342 -20.92 0.71 -12.44
N LEU A 343 -21.96 -0.11 -12.34
CA LEU A 343 -22.72 -0.29 -11.11
C LEU A 343 -21.84 -0.88 -9.99
N ALA A 344 -21.03 -1.89 -10.30
CA ALA A 344 -20.13 -2.50 -9.33
C ALA A 344 -19.07 -1.52 -8.82
N ILE A 345 -18.49 -0.69 -9.71
CA ILE A 345 -17.55 0.35 -9.33
C ILE A 345 -18.21 1.39 -8.42
N VAL A 346 -19.39 1.89 -8.83
CA VAL A 346 -20.11 2.93 -8.05
C VAL A 346 -20.49 2.39 -6.67
N ILE A 347 -21.13 1.22 -6.61
CA ILE A 347 -21.54 0.61 -5.32
C ILE A 347 -20.33 0.33 -4.46
N SER A 348 -19.30 -0.35 -4.99
CA SER A 348 -18.13 -0.71 -4.19
C SER A 348 -17.36 0.52 -3.70
N LEU A 349 -17.27 1.58 -4.50
CA LEU A 349 -16.63 2.83 -4.10
C LEU A 349 -17.45 3.59 -3.04
N ALA A 350 -18.79 3.60 -3.15
CA ALA A 350 -19.67 4.17 -2.14
C ALA A 350 -19.54 3.42 -0.81
N VAL A 351 -19.58 2.07 -0.84
CA VAL A 351 -19.38 1.22 0.34
C VAL A 351 -17.99 1.47 0.95
N ALA A 352 -16.96 1.61 0.12
CA ALA A 352 -15.61 1.93 0.58
C ALA A 352 -15.52 3.29 1.27
N GLY A 353 -16.19 4.31 0.74
CA GLY A 353 -16.26 5.62 1.38
C GLY A 353 -16.94 5.57 2.75
N MET A 354 -18.06 4.83 2.85
CA MET A 354 -18.75 4.59 4.12
C MET A 354 -17.88 3.81 5.10
N ALA A 355 -17.25 2.72 4.66
CA ALA A 355 -16.35 1.91 5.47
C ALA A 355 -15.14 2.71 5.98
N TYR A 356 -14.56 3.56 5.13
CA TYR A 356 -13.50 4.47 5.55
C TYR A 356 -13.97 5.45 6.63
N GLN A 357 -15.13 6.09 6.43
CA GLN A 357 -15.60 7.17 7.28
C GLN A 357 -16.12 6.69 8.63
N TRP A 358 -16.80 5.53 8.65
CA TRP A 358 -17.52 5.05 9.84
C TRP A 358 -16.80 3.89 10.56
N VAL A 359 -15.90 3.18 9.88
CA VAL A 359 -15.21 2.02 10.45
C VAL A 359 -13.71 2.28 10.56
N GLU A 360 -13.01 2.41 9.42
CA GLU A 360 -11.55 2.48 9.36
C GLU A 360 -11.00 3.65 10.20
N HIS A 361 -11.42 4.85 9.88
CA HIS A 361 -10.89 6.06 10.49
C HIS A 361 -11.25 6.23 11.98
N PRO A 362 -12.50 5.99 12.44
CA PRO A 362 -12.84 6.06 13.87
C PRO A 362 -12.15 4.98 14.70
N LEU A 363 -12.16 3.71 14.24
CA LEU A 363 -11.58 2.61 14.99
C LEU A 363 -10.05 2.70 15.03
N GLU A 364 -9.39 3.11 13.93
CA GLU A 364 -7.96 3.39 13.94
C GLU A 364 -7.60 4.44 15.00
N ARG A 365 -8.37 5.53 15.09
CA ARG A 365 -8.13 6.59 16.09
C ARG A 365 -8.33 6.09 17.53
N LEU A 366 -9.41 5.33 17.75
CA LEU A 366 -9.73 4.77 19.07
C LEU A 366 -8.61 3.85 19.55
N LEU A 367 -8.23 2.86 18.73
CA LEU A 367 -7.20 1.90 19.06
C LEU A 367 -5.82 2.55 19.23
N ARG A 368 -5.50 3.56 18.44
CA ARG A 368 -4.24 4.31 18.61
C ARG A 368 -4.18 5.06 19.93
N ARG A 369 -5.31 5.56 20.45
CA ARG A 369 -5.37 6.23 21.74
C ARG A 369 -5.28 5.23 22.90
N ALA A 370 -5.91 4.07 22.77
CA ALA A 370 -5.91 3.01 23.77
C ALA A 370 -4.58 2.24 23.86
N GLY A 371 -3.73 2.35 22.85
CA GLY A 371 -2.48 1.59 22.77
C GLY A 371 -1.26 2.30 23.38
N PRO A 372 -0.11 1.61 23.33
CA PRO A 372 1.14 2.17 23.83
C PRO A 372 1.51 3.46 23.10
N GLN A 373 1.94 4.47 23.88
CA GLN A 373 2.37 5.77 23.38
C GLN A 373 3.90 5.84 23.35
N ALA A 374 4.48 6.55 22.38
CA ALA A 374 5.87 6.91 22.41
C ALA A 374 6.07 7.92 23.57
N ARG A 375 7.05 7.68 24.44
CA ARG A 375 7.44 8.66 25.46
C ARG A 375 7.76 9.97 24.74
N LYS A 376 7.15 11.07 25.16
CA LYS A 376 7.64 12.39 24.78
C LYS A 376 8.98 12.55 25.47
N ASP A 377 10.05 12.71 24.70
CA ASP A 377 11.33 13.13 25.29
C ASP A 377 11.05 14.42 26.08
N PRO A 378 11.52 14.54 27.34
CA PRO A 378 11.40 15.80 28.09
C PRO A 378 12.04 16.89 27.23
N ALA A 379 11.36 18.04 27.15
CA ALA A 379 11.93 19.20 26.49
C ALA A 379 13.34 19.43 27.07
N PRO A 380 14.36 19.77 26.27
CA PRO A 380 15.67 20.07 26.77
C PRO A 380 15.48 21.12 27.85
N SER A 381 15.83 20.75 29.10
CA SER A 381 15.81 21.65 30.25
C SER A 381 16.63 22.87 29.85
N GLY A 382 15.95 24.01 29.73
CA GLY A 382 16.58 25.26 29.35
C GLY A 382 17.82 25.45 30.25
N GLY A 383 18.97 25.50 29.59
CA GLY A 383 20.23 25.80 30.27
C GLY A 383 20.07 27.13 30.97
N THR A 384 20.15 27.09 32.29
CA THR A 384 20.33 28.28 33.12
C THR A 384 21.55 29.02 32.56
N SER A 385 21.32 30.15 31.91
CA SER A 385 22.37 31.13 31.60
C SER A 385 23.10 31.43 32.91
N PRO A 386 24.45 31.34 32.96
CA PRO A 386 25.18 31.82 34.13
C PRO A 386 24.98 33.32 34.20
N ALA A 387 24.44 33.76 35.36
CA ALA A 387 24.33 35.16 35.69
C ALA A 387 25.75 35.76 35.70
N THR A 388 26.03 36.67 34.81
CA THR A 388 27.21 37.55 34.88
C THR A 388 27.05 38.48 36.08
N SER A 389 27.75 38.14 37.16
CA SER A 389 27.95 39.03 38.28
C SER A 389 28.82 40.19 37.85
N GLY A 390 28.21 41.36 37.65
CA GLY A 390 28.89 42.60 37.47
C GLY A 390 29.60 43.02 38.75
N SER A 391 30.90 43.05 38.76
CA SER A 391 31.71 43.73 39.76
C SER A 391 31.83 45.21 39.43
N LEU A 392 31.19 46.04 40.27
CA LEU A 392 31.47 47.46 40.38
C LEU A 392 32.89 47.65 40.95
N GLY A 393 33.77 48.30 40.19
CA GLY A 393 35.10 48.77 40.66
C GLY A 393 35.19 50.27 40.44
N GLN A 394 35.16 50.99 41.57
CA GLN A 394 35.46 52.44 41.66
C GLN A 394 36.96 52.71 41.48
N GLY A 395 37.25 53.89 41.07
CA GLY A 395 38.57 54.47 41.32
C GLY A 395 39.00 55.42 40.20
N ALA A 396 38.70 56.63 40.24
CA ALA A 396 39.44 57.79 40.79
C ALA A 396 40.71 58.21 39.99
N SER A 397 40.56 59.38 39.37
CA SER A 397 41.41 60.57 39.48
C SER A 397 42.81 60.64 38.84
N ALA A 398 42.95 61.71 38.06
CA ALA A 398 44.07 62.65 37.93
C ALA A 398 45.31 62.28 37.07
N LYS A 399 45.53 62.87 36.03
CA LYS A 399 46.20 64.10 35.61
C LYS A 399 46.22 64.23 34.10
#